data_73ba476f3179b32b749500c74a7edbc5
#
_entry.id   73ba476f3179b32b749500c74a7edbc5
#
_cell.length_a   1.000
_cell.length_b   1.000
_cell.length_c   1.000
_cell.angle_alpha   90.00
_cell.angle_beta   90.00
_cell.angle_gamma   90.00
#
_symmetry.space_group_name_H-M   'P 1'
#
loop_
_entity.id
_entity.type
_entity.pdbx_description
1 polymer ?
#
loop_
_entity_poly.entity_id
_entity_poly.type
_entity_poly.pdbx_seq_one_letter_code
_entity_poly.pdbx_strand_id
1 'polypeptide(L)'
;GNTVIEDGVKIDNKVHIAHNTIIGENTAIAGMSGTAGSVKIGKNCQIAGQVGIIGHIEIADNVTVMAKTLVTKSLKEAGVYSGVMPIQKHKDSLKFIAKIKK
;
A
#
# COMPACT_ATOMS: atom_id res chain seq x y z
N GLY A 1 6.54 19.22 4.07
CA GLY A 1 5.10 19.25 4.12
C GLY A 1 4.54 18.44 5.27
N ASN A 2 3.27 18.56 5.47
CA ASN A 2 2.57 17.89 6.55
C ASN A 2 1.95 16.57 6.09
N THR A 3 1.84 15.66 7.05
CA THR A 3 0.98 14.48 6.87
C THR A 3 -0.46 14.90 7.14
N VAL A 4 -1.36 14.54 6.24
CA VAL A 4 -2.78 14.88 6.33
C VAL A 4 -3.62 13.61 6.33
N ILE A 5 -4.41 13.45 7.37
CA ILE A 5 -5.35 12.33 7.49
C ILE A 5 -6.76 12.93 7.47
N GLU A 6 -7.51 12.64 6.43
CA GLU A 6 -8.82 13.25 6.20
C GLU A 6 -9.92 12.57 7.01
N ASP A 7 -11.15 13.09 6.88
CA ASP A 7 -12.26 12.63 7.71
C ASP A 7 -12.62 11.18 7.44
N GLY A 8 -13.03 10.48 8.49
CA GLY A 8 -13.51 9.11 8.38
C GLY A 8 -12.43 8.06 8.18
N VAL A 9 -11.16 8.43 8.20
CA VAL A 9 -10.06 7.48 8.08
C VAL A 9 -9.98 6.61 9.33
N LYS A 10 -9.81 5.31 9.13
CA LYS A 10 -9.65 4.34 10.22
C LYS A 10 -8.28 3.70 10.12
N ILE A 11 -7.51 3.83 11.19
CA ILE A 11 -6.15 3.30 11.25
C ILE A 11 -6.05 2.37 12.45
N ASP A 12 -5.70 1.13 12.20
CA ASP A 12 -5.57 0.09 13.22
C ASP A 12 -4.19 0.15 13.91
N ASN A 13 -3.90 -0.83 14.74
CA ASN A 13 -2.69 -0.87 15.54
C ASN A 13 -1.40 -0.99 14.72
N LYS A 14 -0.35 -0.32 15.20
CA LYS A 14 1.00 -0.44 14.64
C LYS A 14 1.10 -0.06 13.18
N VAL A 15 0.28 0.87 12.74
CA VAL A 15 0.37 1.43 11.41
C VAL A 15 1.36 2.58 11.43
N HIS A 16 2.28 2.60 10.48
CA HIS A 16 3.26 3.68 10.33
C HIS A 16 2.90 4.56 9.14
N ILE A 17 2.70 5.83 9.40
CA ILE A 17 2.44 6.82 8.35
C ILE A 17 3.62 7.79 8.33
N ALA A 18 4.41 7.76 7.28
CA ALA A 18 5.59 8.61 7.18
C ALA A 18 5.23 10.05 6.77
N HIS A 19 6.23 10.90 6.73
CA HIS A 19 6.07 12.34 6.44
C HIS A 19 5.45 12.60 5.07
N ASN A 20 4.77 13.72 4.93
CA ASN A 20 4.19 14.19 3.67
C ASN A 20 3.21 13.19 3.03
N THR A 21 2.55 12.39 3.84
CA THR A 21 1.56 11.41 3.35
C THR A 21 0.17 12.01 3.48
N ILE A 22 -0.66 11.79 2.47
CA ILE A 22 -2.05 12.22 2.48
C ILE A 22 -2.93 10.97 2.39
N ILE A 23 -3.86 10.84 3.33
CA ILE A 23 -4.82 9.73 3.33
C ILE A 23 -6.21 10.31 3.13
N GLY A 24 -6.85 9.93 2.03
CA GLY A 24 -8.16 10.43 1.65
C GLY A 24 -9.30 9.93 2.52
N GLU A 25 -10.43 10.61 2.43
CA GLU A 25 -11.60 10.35 3.27
C GLU A 25 -12.03 8.88 3.24
N ASN A 26 -12.42 8.39 4.41
CA ASN A 26 -13.00 7.05 4.59
C ASN A 26 -12.09 5.89 4.20
N THR A 27 -10.81 6.11 4.04
CA THR A 27 -9.84 5.05 3.81
C THR A 27 -9.57 4.31 5.12
N ALA A 28 -9.49 2.99 5.06
CA ALA A 28 -9.18 2.15 6.20
C ALA A 28 -7.83 1.47 5.99
N ILE A 29 -7.01 1.47 7.04
CA ILE A 29 -5.68 0.85 7.01
C ILE A 29 -5.60 -0.13 8.17
N ALA A 30 -5.47 -1.41 7.84
CA ALA A 30 -5.41 -2.47 8.84
C ALA A 30 -4.02 -2.58 9.48
N GLY A 31 -3.93 -3.36 10.53
CA GLY A 31 -2.78 -3.40 11.40
C GLY A 31 -1.45 -3.75 10.74
N MET A 32 -0.39 -3.16 11.26
CA MET A 32 1.00 -3.38 10.86
C MET A 32 1.31 -3.00 9.41
N SER A 33 0.44 -2.21 8.78
CA SER A 33 0.72 -1.65 7.46
C SER A 33 1.52 -0.36 7.61
N GLY A 34 2.19 0.06 6.56
CA GLY A 34 2.96 1.29 6.63
C GLY A 34 3.24 1.91 5.27
N THR A 35 3.44 3.22 5.29
CA THR A 35 3.86 3.97 4.12
C THR A 35 5.25 4.54 4.35
N ALA A 36 6.04 4.60 3.28
CA ALA A 36 7.20 5.47 3.24
C ALA A 36 6.72 6.91 2.97
N GLY A 37 7.64 7.86 2.86
CA GLY A 37 7.28 9.27 2.73
C GLY A 37 6.65 9.66 1.41
N SER A 38 5.87 10.72 1.44
CA SER A 38 5.29 11.36 0.25
C SER A 38 4.37 10.45 -0.56
N VAL A 39 3.55 9.66 0.13
CA VAL A 39 2.54 8.79 -0.48
C VAL A 39 1.20 9.51 -0.43
N LYS A 40 0.42 9.40 -1.51
CA LYS A 40 -0.95 9.89 -1.53
C LYS A 40 -1.90 8.72 -1.72
N ILE A 41 -2.73 8.48 -0.71
CA ILE A 41 -3.77 7.45 -0.78
C ILE A 41 -5.11 8.14 -0.97
N GLY A 42 -5.87 7.71 -1.97
CA GLY A 42 -7.15 8.30 -2.29
C GLY A 42 -8.25 7.99 -1.29
N LYS A 43 -9.48 8.27 -1.68
CA LYS A 43 -10.68 8.10 -0.86
C LYS A 43 -11.19 6.67 -0.95
N ASN A 44 -11.83 6.22 0.13
CA ASN A 44 -12.53 4.93 0.16
C ASN A 44 -11.65 3.74 -0.19
N CYS A 45 -10.36 3.81 0.17
CA CYS A 45 -9.44 2.71 -0.02
C CYS A 45 -9.51 1.74 1.15
N GLN A 46 -9.16 0.49 0.89
CA GLN A 46 -9.07 -0.56 1.90
C GLN A 46 -7.66 -1.13 1.84
N ILE A 47 -6.84 -0.80 2.80
CA ILE A 47 -5.47 -1.32 2.90
C ILE A 47 -5.48 -2.40 3.95
N ALA A 48 -5.32 -3.65 3.54
CA ALA A 48 -5.34 -4.79 4.44
C ALA A 48 -4.09 -4.85 5.32
N GLY A 49 -3.98 -5.85 6.16
CA GLY A 49 -2.88 -5.94 7.14
C GLY A 49 -1.52 -6.19 6.52
N GLN A 50 -0.49 -5.66 7.16
CA GLN A 50 0.91 -5.88 6.79
C GLN A 50 1.24 -5.49 5.34
N VAL A 51 0.59 -4.45 4.83
CA VAL A 51 0.88 -3.89 3.50
C VAL A 51 1.97 -2.86 3.64
N GLY A 52 2.96 -2.92 2.75
CA GLY A 52 3.99 -1.89 2.66
C GLY A 52 3.78 -1.05 1.41
N ILE A 53 3.93 0.25 1.53
CA ILE A 53 3.78 1.17 0.39
C ILE A 53 5.07 1.99 0.28
N ILE A 54 5.79 1.86 -0.83
CA ILE A 54 7.03 2.60 -1.03
C ILE A 54 6.75 4.09 -1.24
N GLY A 55 7.79 4.92 -1.11
CA GLY A 55 7.64 6.38 -1.17
C GLY A 55 7.32 6.93 -2.56
N HIS A 56 6.75 8.12 -2.55
CA HIS A 56 6.51 8.92 -3.76
C HIS A 56 5.56 8.29 -4.77
N ILE A 57 4.57 7.54 -4.31
CA ILE A 57 3.56 6.95 -5.19
C ILE A 57 2.17 7.44 -4.82
N GLU A 58 1.24 7.26 -5.75
CA GLU A 58 -0.16 7.59 -5.55
C GLU A 58 -1.03 6.35 -5.71
N ILE A 59 -2.03 6.25 -4.85
CA ILE A 59 -3.07 5.22 -4.92
C ILE A 59 -4.40 5.91 -5.20
N ALA A 60 -5.05 5.52 -6.28
CA ALA A 60 -6.31 6.11 -6.69
C ALA A 60 -7.43 5.86 -5.66
N ASP A 61 -8.54 6.55 -5.83
CA ASP A 61 -9.73 6.30 -5.02
C ASP A 61 -10.26 4.88 -5.26
N ASN A 62 -10.91 4.32 -4.25
CA ASN A 62 -11.60 3.02 -4.36
C ASN A 62 -10.68 1.86 -4.71
N VAL A 63 -9.47 1.87 -4.18
CA VAL A 63 -8.50 0.77 -4.33
C VAL A 63 -8.53 -0.10 -3.08
N THR A 64 -8.54 -1.39 -3.27
CA THR A 64 -8.34 -2.37 -2.20
C THR A 64 -6.98 -3.03 -2.42
N VAL A 65 -6.13 -3.03 -1.40
CA VAL A 65 -4.85 -3.73 -1.42
C VAL A 65 -4.94 -4.89 -0.43
N MET A 66 -4.73 -6.08 -0.92
CA MET A 66 -4.82 -7.29 -0.10
C MET A 66 -3.64 -7.41 0.85
N ALA A 67 -3.82 -8.22 1.90
CA ALA A 67 -2.82 -8.35 2.96
C ALA A 67 -1.44 -8.75 2.46
N LYS A 68 -0.41 -8.23 3.12
CA LYS A 68 1.00 -8.54 2.89
C LYS A 68 1.53 -8.14 1.53
N THR A 69 0.81 -7.33 0.79
CA THR A 69 1.25 -6.83 -0.50
C THR A 69 2.29 -5.74 -0.30
N LEU A 70 3.34 -5.76 -1.10
CA LEU A 70 4.27 -4.63 -1.21
C LEU A 70 3.89 -3.83 -2.45
N VAL A 71 3.41 -2.62 -2.24
CA VAL A 71 3.02 -1.72 -3.34
C VAL A 71 4.25 -0.99 -3.82
N THR A 72 4.71 -1.31 -5.01
CA THR A 72 5.98 -0.80 -5.56
C THR A 72 5.80 0.20 -6.69
N LYS A 73 4.57 0.51 -7.05
CA LYS A 73 4.26 1.49 -8.09
C LYS A 73 2.91 2.13 -7.82
N SER A 74 2.65 3.27 -8.40
CA SER A 74 1.36 3.93 -8.28
C SER A 74 0.24 3.06 -8.85
N LEU A 75 -0.89 3.04 -8.16
CA LEU A 75 -2.09 2.32 -8.58
C LEU A 75 -3.10 3.35 -9.06
N LYS A 76 -3.19 3.52 -10.37
CA LYS A 76 -3.92 4.64 -10.98
C LYS A 76 -5.40 4.37 -11.22
N GLU A 77 -5.83 3.13 -11.06
CA GLU A 77 -7.21 2.74 -11.30
C GLU A 77 -7.80 2.05 -10.08
N ALA A 78 -9.07 2.29 -9.83
CA ALA A 78 -9.81 1.57 -8.81
C ALA A 78 -9.76 0.06 -9.07
N GLY A 79 -9.77 -0.72 -8.04
CA GLY A 79 -9.72 -2.18 -8.17
C GLY A 79 -9.12 -2.85 -6.97
N VAL A 80 -9.00 -4.15 -7.05
CA VAL A 80 -8.41 -4.99 -6.00
C VAL A 80 -7.05 -5.47 -6.48
N TYR A 81 -6.03 -5.20 -5.67
CA TYR A 81 -4.64 -5.53 -6.00
C TYR A 81 -4.06 -6.47 -4.95
N SER A 82 -3.25 -7.41 -5.41
CA SER A 82 -2.54 -8.32 -4.52
C SER A 82 -1.16 -8.60 -5.07
N GLY A 83 -0.24 -8.94 -4.18
CA GLY A 83 1.14 -9.20 -4.60
C GLY A 83 1.86 -10.01 -3.53
N VAL A 84 1.38 -11.24 -3.30
CA VAL A 84 2.00 -12.16 -2.35
C VAL A 84 2.53 -13.34 -3.11
N MET A 85 3.79 -13.68 -2.87
CA MET A 85 4.41 -14.88 -3.44
C MET A 85 4.64 -15.92 -2.35
N PRO A 86 4.48 -17.21 -2.67
CA PRO A 86 4.91 -18.27 -1.75
C PRO A 86 6.39 -18.13 -1.40
N ILE A 87 6.74 -18.45 -0.16
CA ILE A 87 8.13 -18.41 0.25
C ILE A 87 8.96 -19.44 -0.51
N GLN A 88 10.16 -19.05 -0.93
CA GLN A 88 11.09 -19.94 -1.62
C GLN A 88 12.50 -19.43 -1.40
N LYS A 89 13.49 -20.19 -1.84
CA LYS A 89 14.87 -19.74 -1.74
C LYS A 89 15.07 -18.48 -2.58
N HIS A 90 15.92 -17.59 -2.10
CA HIS A 90 16.10 -16.27 -2.73
C HIS A 90 16.46 -16.35 -4.21
N LYS A 91 17.37 -17.24 -4.59
CA LYS A 91 17.77 -17.38 -6.00
C LYS A 91 16.60 -17.82 -6.90
N ASP A 92 15.71 -18.65 -6.38
CA ASP A 92 14.54 -19.10 -7.12
C ASP A 92 13.52 -17.97 -7.24
N SER A 93 13.38 -17.17 -6.19
CA SER A 93 12.54 -15.98 -6.20
C SER A 93 13.01 -14.98 -7.26
N LEU A 94 14.32 -14.75 -7.35
CA LEU A 94 14.89 -13.86 -8.37
C LEU A 94 14.58 -14.35 -9.78
N LYS A 95 14.70 -15.66 -10.02
CA LYS A 95 14.39 -16.25 -11.32
C LYS A 95 12.93 -16.09 -11.68
N PHE A 96 12.05 -16.32 -10.72
CA PHE A 96 10.61 -16.18 -10.91
C PHE A 96 10.25 -14.73 -11.27
N ILE A 97 10.77 -13.77 -10.51
CA ILE A 97 10.52 -12.35 -10.77
C ILE A 97 11.03 -11.94 -12.14
N ALA A 98 12.20 -12.40 -12.53
CA ALA A 98 12.77 -12.10 -13.84
C ALA A 98 11.88 -12.62 -14.99
N LYS A 99 11.24 -13.78 -14.79
CA LYS A 99 10.33 -14.34 -15.78
C LYS A 99 9.06 -13.53 -15.96
N ILE A 100 8.47 -13.05 -14.87
CA ILE A 100 7.17 -12.38 -14.94
C ILE A 100 7.28 -10.89 -15.26
N LYS A 101 8.47 -10.31 -15.18
CA LYS A 101 8.68 -8.87 -15.46
C LYS A 101 8.95 -8.58 -16.94
N LYS A 102 8.68 -9.45 -17.79
CA LYS A 102 8.90 -9.20 -19.22
C LYS A 102 7.98 -8.14 -19.78
#